data_04cf282459dd3b2f331ec5caaf12c2c6
#
_entry.id   04cf282459dd3b2f331ec5caaf12c2c6
#
_cell.length_a   1.000
_cell.length_b   1.000
_cell.length_c   1.000
_cell.angle_alpha   90.00
_cell.angle_beta   90.00
_cell.angle_gamma   90.00
#
_symmetry.space_group_name_H-M   'P 1'
#
loop_
_entity.id
_entity.type
_entity.pdbx_description
1 polymer ?
#
loop_
_entity_poly.entity_id
_entity_poly.type
_entity_poly.pdbx_seq_one_letter_code
_entity_poly.pdbx_strand_id
1 'polypeptide(L)'
;LLGIVHAVAHNAGINKFLFQGAPGTGKTEAVKQLARILEREIYMVDFSAIIDSKMGQTQKNMSELFKEINSFVHPEKVIVLFDEIDAVALDRTNANDLREMGRVTSSLLKNMDRMDERIVLVATTNLYEHFDKALIRRFDSIIDFNRYSQSDLMDISEEYLNKFLTKFNLAKKDIRLFRKIMMLLSPLPYPGDLKNLIKMKLKLLNKNNDKDK
;
A
#
# COMPACT_ATOMS: atom_id res chain seq x y z
N LEU A 1 -6.61 -7.97 -7.61
CA LEU A 1 -6.80 -8.65 -6.33
C LEU A 1 -7.34 -10.08 -6.50
N LEU A 2 -8.31 -10.34 -7.38
CA LEU A 2 -8.87 -11.70 -7.59
C LEU A 2 -7.81 -12.75 -7.94
N GLY A 3 -6.82 -12.41 -8.77
CA GLY A 3 -5.71 -13.32 -9.10
C GLY A 3 -4.86 -13.69 -7.88
N ILE A 4 -4.63 -12.74 -6.95
CA ILE A 4 -3.92 -13.02 -5.68
C ILE A 4 -4.75 -13.96 -4.80
N VAL A 5 -6.04 -13.65 -4.64
CA VAL A 5 -6.95 -14.50 -3.85
C VAL A 5 -6.94 -15.94 -4.37
N HIS A 6 -7.05 -16.10 -5.70
CA HIS A 6 -7.03 -17.41 -6.33
C HIS A 6 -5.69 -18.15 -6.10
N ALA A 7 -4.55 -17.46 -6.29
CA ALA A 7 -3.22 -18.03 -6.10
C ALA A 7 -3.00 -18.51 -4.66
N VAL A 8 -3.39 -17.68 -3.68
CA VAL A 8 -3.25 -17.98 -2.24
C VAL A 8 -4.21 -19.11 -1.83
N ALA A 9 -5.48 -19.07 -2.28
CA ALA A 9 -6.48 -20.08 -1.93
C ALA A 9 -6.14 -21.48 -2.45
N HIS A 10 -5.42 -21.57 -3.56
CA HIS A 10 -5.03 -22.85 -4.17
C HIS A 10 -3.61 -23.30 -3.83
N ASN A 11 -2.96 -22.65 -2.86
CA ASN A 11 -1.57 -22.96 -2.46
C ASN A 11 -0.62 -23.08 -3.67
N ALA A 12 -0.72 -22.16 -4.62
CA ALA A 12 0.06 -22.18 -5.87
C ALA A 12 1.56 -21.90 -5.66
N GLY A 13 2.06 -21.83 -4.42
CA GLY A 13 3.43 -21.45 -4.08
C GLY A 13 3.72 -19.95 -4.34
N ILE A 14 2.67 -19.15 -4.54
CA ILE A 14 2.75 -17.71 -4.80
C ILE A 14 2.21 -16.98 -3.56
N ASN A 15 3.11 -16.45 -2.75
CA ASN A 15 2.76 -15.82 -1.47
C ASN A 15 3.44 -14.47 -1.22
N LYS A 16 4.33 -14.00 -2.11
CA LYS A 16 5.07 -12.74 -1.98
C LYS A 16 4.70 -11.78 -3.11
N PHE A 17 4.08 -10.67 -2.76
CA PHE A 17 3.57 -9.68 -3.72
C PHE A 17 4.19 -8.31 -3.50
N LEU A 18 4.61 -7.64 -4.58
CA LEU A 18 5.07 -6.25 -4.56
C LEU A 18 4.01 -5.37 -5.21
N PHE A 19 3.43 -4.45 -4.44
CA PHE A 19 2.50 -3.43 -4.93
C PHE A 19 3.28 -2.15 -5.22
N GLN A 20 3.41 -1.81 -6.48
CA GLN A 20 4.12 -0.62 -6.92
C GLN A 20 3.15 0.45 -7.45
N GLY A 21 3.50 1.73 -7.27
CA GLY A 21 2.75 2.84 -7.85
C GLY A 21 2.90 4.13 -7.05
N ALA A 22 2.45 5.23 -7.62
CA ALA A 22 2.52 6.56 -7.00
C ALA A 22 1.82 6.61 -5.63
N PRO A 23 2.18 7.55 -4.75
CA PRO A 23 1.43 7.80 -3.51
C PRO A 23 -0.06 8.01 -3.79
N GLY A 24 -0.91 7.52 -2.90
CA GLY A 24 -2.36 7.72 -3.03
C GLY A 24 -3.08 6.83 -4.06
N THR A 25 -2.40 5.87 -4.71
CA THR A 25 -3.02 4.93 -5.67
C THR A 25 -3.81 3.81 -5.00
N GLY A 26 -3.80 3.70 -3.67
CA GLY A 26 -4.62 2.74 -2.94
C GLY A 26 -3.94 1.41 -2.61
N LYS A 27 -2.61 1.30 -2.69
CA LYS A 27 -1.85 0.07 -2.38
C LYS A 27 -2.19 -0.51 -1.00
N THR A 28 -2.03 0.28 0.06
CA THR A 28 -2.32 -0.15 1.44
C THR A 28 -3.81 -0.48 1.64
N GLU A 29 -4.72 0.25 0.99
CA GLU A 29 -6.15 -0.06 1.04
C GLU A 29 -6.48 -1.39 0.34
N ALA A 30 -5.80 -1.69 -0.76
CA ALA A 30 -5.93 -2.97 -1.45
C ALA A 30 -5.50 -4.15 -0.58
N VAL A 31 -4.45 -3.99 0.26
CA VAL A 31 -4.04 -5.02 1.23
C VAL A 31 -5.13 -5.25 2.28
N LYS A 32 -5.78 -4.19 2.77
CA LYS A 32 -6.90 -4.32 3.71
C LYS A 32 -8.09 -5.07 3.11
N GLN A 33 -8.39 -4.82 1.83
CA GLN A 33 -9.43 -5.56 1.13
C GLN A 33 -9.03 -7.03 0.91
N LEU A 34 -7.76 -7.28 0.53
CA LEU A 34 -7.24 -8.62 0.38
C LEU A 34 -7.35 -9.43 1.68
N ALA A 35 -6.99 -8.81 2.81
CA ALA A 35 -7.08 -9.42 4.13
C ALA A 35 -8.53 -9.82 4.48
N ARG A 36 -9.49 -8.95 4.18
CA ARG A 36 -10.92 -9.24 4.40
C ARG A 36 -11.42 -10.41 3.56
N ILE A 37 -11.02 -10.44 2.27
CA ILE A 37 -11.45 -11.51 1.35
C ILE A 37 -10.84 -12.86 1.73
N LEU A 38 -9.57 -12.86 2.19
CA LEU A 38 -8.86 -14.07 2.59
C LEU A 38 -9.12 -14.47 4.05
N GLU A 39 -9.88 -13.66 4.80
CA GLU A 39 -10.12 -13.82 6.25
C GLU A 39 -8.81 -13.94 7.05
N ARG A 40 -7.82 -13.08 6.69
CA ARG A 40 -6.52 -13.04 7.33
C ARG A 40 -6.31 -11.73 8.09
N GLU A 41 -5.56 -11.79 9.17
CA GLU A 41 -5.12 -10.63 9.93
C GLU A 41 -3.90 -9.97 9.27
N ILE A 42 -3.79 -8.63 9.40
CA ILE A 42 -2.64 -7.89 8.87
C ILE A 42 -1.66 -7.62 10.01
N TYR A 43 -0.44 -8.13 9.86
CA TYR A 43 0.72 -7.74 10.66
C TYR A 43 1.51 -6.69 9.88
N MET A 44 1.41 -5.43 10.31
CA MET A 44 2.07 -4.31 9.63
C MET A 44 3.47 -4.08 10.21
N VAL A 45 4.46 -4.03 9.35
CA VAL A 45 5.85 -3.76 9.72
C VAL A 45 6.20 -2.32 9.37
N ASP A 46 6.65 -1.58 10.38
CA ASP A 46 7.19 -0.23 10.23
C ASP A 46 8.73 -0.31 10.15
N PHE A 47 9.26 -0.14 8.96
CA PHE A 47 10.70 -0.16 8.73
C PHE A 47 11.43 1.04 9.33
N SER A 48 10.75 2.15 9.59
CA SER A 48 11.34 3.31 10.25
C SER A 48 11.75 2.99 11.69
N ALA A 49 10.98 2.11 12.37
CA ALA A 49 11.29 1.63 13.70
C ALA A 49 12.40 0.57 13.75
N ILE A 50 12.68 -0.07 12.61
CA ILE A 50 13.71 -1.13 12.49
C ILE A 50 15.08 -0.55 12.22
N ILE A 51 15.12 0.54 11.42
CA ILE A 51 16.38 1.22 11.03
C ILE A 51 16.90 1.97 12.25
N ASP A 52 18.12 1.65 12.67
CA ASP A 52 18.81 2.31 13.78
C ASP A 52 20.11 2.94 13.26
N SER A 53 20.49 4.09 13.81
CA SER A 53 21.75 4.75 13.51
C SER A 53 22.99 4.02 14.06
N LYS A 54 22.79 3.06 14.99
CA LYS A 54 23.86 2.27 15.57
C LYS A 54 24.24 1.11 14.66
N MET A 55 25.52 1.02 14.33
CA MET A 55 26.06 -0.03 13.46
C MET A 55 25.66 -1.44 13.94
N GLY A 56 25.09 -2.24 13.06
CA GLY A 56 24.67 -3.62 13.32
C GLY A 56 23.36 -3.79 14.09
N GLN A 57 22.76 -2.73 14.65
CA GLN A 57 21.49 -2.83 15.37
C GLN A 57 20.33 -3.12 14.40
N THR A 58 20.32 -2.48 13.24
CA THR A 58 19.33 -2.73 12.19
C THR A 58 19.27 -4.20 11.77
N GLN A 59 20.43 -4.88 11.66
CA GLN A 59 20.47 -6.31 11.33
C GLN A 59 19.88 -7.19 12.45
N LYS A 60 20.12 -6.84 13.72
CA LYS A 60 19.51 -7.54 14.87
C LYS A 60 18.01 -7.36 14.87
N ASN A 61 17.53 -6.11 14.75
CA ASN A 61 16.13 -5.79 14.70
C ASN A 61 15.42 -6.53 13.55
N MET A 62 16.05 -6.61 12.37
CA MET A 62 15.56 -7.36 11.23
C MET A 62 15.46 -8.87 11.54
N SER A 63 16.48 -9.43 12.18
CA SER A 63 16.48 -10.85 12.54
C SER A 63 15.44 -11.18 13.61
N GLU A 64 15.20 -10.27 14.55
CA GLU A 64 14.16 -10.41 15.58
C GLU A 64 12.76 -10.32 14.95
N LEU A 65 12.52 -9.35 14.05
CA LEU A 65 11.28 -9.25 13.29
C LEU A 65 10.94 -10.57 12.58
N PHE A 66 11.86 -11.14 11.84
CA PHE A 66 11.60 -12.38 11.09
C PHE A 66 11.47 -13.62 12.00
N LYS A 67 12.09 -13.62 13.16
CA LYS A 67 11.82 -14.65 14.19
C LYS A 67 10.37 -14.53 14.67
N GLU A 68 9.89 -13.31 14.94
CA GLU A 68 8.52 -13.06 15.34
C GLU A 68 7.55 -13.50 14.24
N ILE A 69 7.77 -13.08 12.99
CA ILE A 69 6.95 -13.47 11.84
C ILE A 69 6.87 -15.01 11.70
N ASN A 70 7.98 -15.72 11.81
CA ASN A 70 8.02 -17.19 11.71
C ASN A 70 7.49 -17.91 12.95
N SER A 71 7.19 -17.19 14.05
CA SER A 71 6.63 -17.76 15.27
C SER A 71 5.10 -17.71 15.35
N PHE A 72 4.41 -17.20 14.34
CA PHE A 72 2.94 -17.16 14.31
C PHE A 72 2.35 -18.59 14.42
N VAL A 73 1.42 -18.75 15.33
CA VAL A 73 0.75 -20.05 15.57
C VAL A 73 -0.10 -20.47 14.36
N HIS A 74 -0.71 -19.49 13.70
CA HIS A 74 -1.55 -19.66 12.52
C HIS A 74 -1.02 -18.84 11.34
N PRO A 75 0.14 -19.22 10.75
CA PRO A 75 0.74 -18.46 9.66
C PRO A 75 -0.16 -18.35 8.42
N GLU A 76 -1.03 -19.34 8.19
CA GLU A 76 -2.03 -19.36 7.12
C GLU A 76 -3.14 -18.31 7.31
N LYS A 77 -3.25 -17.69 8.49
CA LYS A 77 -4.22 -16.62 8.79
C LYS A 77 -3.60 -15.23 8.82
N VAL A 78 -2.36 -15.07 8.38
CA VAL A 78 -1.64 -13.80 8.46
C VAL A 78 -1.27 -13.28 7.08
N ILE A 79 -1.40 -11.96 6.90
CA ILE A 79 -0.73 -11.18 5.85
C ILE A 79 0.29 -10.28 6.55
N VAL A 80 1.55 -10.43 6.21
CA VAL A 80 2.60 -9.51 6.62
C VAL A 80 2.66 -8.37 5.60
N LEU A 81 2.46 -7.15 6.05
CA LEU A 81 2.53 -5.95 5.22
C LEU A 81 3.82 -5.17 5.51
N PHE A 82 4.69 -5.09 4.52
CA PHE A 82 5.84 -4.21 4.47
C PHE A 82 5.42 -2.91 3.77
N ASP A 83 4.82 -1.99 4.54
CA ASP A 83 4.36 -0.73 3.95
C ASP A 83 5.52 0.24 3.78
N GLU A 84 5.61 0.86 2.58
CA GLU A 84 6.69 1.79 2.21
C GLU A 84 8.10 1.21 2.45
N ILE A 85 8.35 0.00 1.96
CA ILE A 85 9.64 -0.70 2.12
C ILE A 85 10.83 0.07 1.49
N ASP A 86 10.56 1.17 0.81
CA ASP A 86 11.56 2.06 0.19
C ASP A 86 12.68 2.46 1.16
N ALA A 87 12.39 2.56 2.45
CA ALA A 87 13.36 2.87 3.49
C ALA A 87 14.58 1.93 3.52
N VAL A 88 14.39 0.65 3.17
CA VAL A 88 15.43 -0.40 3.21
C VAL A 88 15.77 -0.97 1.84
N ALA A 89 15.04 -0.59 0.79
CA ALA A 89 15.07 -1.24 -0.52
C ALA A 89 15.70 -0.40 -1.63
N LEU A 90 15.99 0.89 -1.36
CA LEU A 90 16.53 1.79 -2.36
C LEU A 90 18.02 1.58 -2.58
N ASP A 91 18.38 1.61 -3.85
CA ASP A 91 19.76 1.67 -4.30
C ASP A 91 20.32 3.09 -4.04
N ARG A 92 21.16 3.27 -3.01
CA ARG A 92 21.70 4.59 -2.62
C ARG A 92 23.11 4.78 -3.12
N THR A 93 23.43 6.01 -3.51
CA THR A 93 24.70 6.38 -4.20
C THR A 93 25.85 6.78 -3.28
N ASN A 94 25.66 6.93 -1.95
CA ASN A 94 26.70 7.37 -1.01
C ASN A 94 27.51 6.19 -0.43
N ALA A 95 28.82 6.21 -0.57
CA ALA A 95 29.72 5.10 -0.32
C ALA A 95 29.77 4.53 1.13
N ASN A 96 29.48 5.32 2.17
CA ASN A 96 29.43 4.85 3.55
C ASN A 96 28.09 4.24 3.92
N ASP A 97 26.98 4.80 3.40
CA ASP A 97 25.64 4.25 3.54
C ASP A 97 25.46 2.96 2.74
N LEU A 98 26.18 2.80 1.61
CA LEU A 98 26.13 1.63 0.73
C LEU A 98 26.51 0.32 1.44
N ARG A 99 27.51 0.34 2.33
CA ARG A 99 27.95 -0.89 3.01
C ARG A 99 26.96 -1.36 4.07
N GLU A 100 26.38 -0.45 4.81
CA GLU A 100 25.44 -0.79 5.87
C GLU A 100 24.07 -1.17 5.29
N MET A 101 23.58 -0.42 4.32
CA MET A 101 22.34 -0.72 3.62
C MET A 101 22.45 -2.02 2.80
N GLY A 102 23.60 -2.29 2.16
CA GLY A 102 23.84 -3.57 1.49
C GLY A 102 23.76 -4.77 2.45
N ARG A 103 24.20 -4.59 3.70
CA ARG A 103 24.06 -5.61 4.76
C ARG A 103 22.61 -5.77 5.19
N VAL A 104 21.86 -4.66 5.32
CA VAL A 104 20.44 -4.66 5.68
C VAL A 104 19.63 -5.34 4.58
N THR A 105 19.84 -4.95 3.32
CA THR A 105 19.18 -5.58 2.17
C THR A 105 19.52 -7.07 2.08
N SER A 106 20.79 -7.45 2.26
CA SER A 106 21.20 -8.86 2.28
C SER A 106 20.55 -9.65 3.42
N SER A 107 20.40 -9.03 4.59
CA SER A 107 19.68 -9.63 5.72
C SER A 107 18.20 -9.82 5.41
N LEU A 108 17.56 -8.80 4.82
CA LEU A 108 16.16 -8.85 4.39
C LEU A 108 15.94 -10.00 3.39
N LEU A 109 16.76 -10.07 2.33
CA LEU A 109 16.69 -11.12 1.32
C LEU A 109 16.79 -12.51 1.93
N LYS A 110 17.81 -12.74 2.78
CA LYS A 110 18.02 -14.03 3.45
C LYS A 110 16.83 -14.43 4.34
N ASN A 111 16.23 -13.49 5.01
CA ASN A 111 15.10 -13.75 5.88
C ASN A 111 13.81 -13.98 5.07
N MET A 112 13.59 -13.24 3.97
CA MET A 112 12.47 -13.49 3.05
C MET A 112 12.53 -14.90 2.43
N ASP A 113 13.75 -15.39 2.12
CA ASP A 113 13.95 -16.74 1.58
C ASP A 113 13.63 -17.84 2.61
N ARG A 114 13.59 -17.53 3.92
CA ARG A 114 13.33 -18.45 5.02
C ARG A 114 11.94 -18.27 5.67
N MET A 115 11.15 -17.38 5.13
CA MET A 115 9.82 -17.13 5.65
C MET A 115 8.89 -18.31 5.38
N ASP A 116 8.00 -18.60 6.33
CA ASP A 116 6.99 -19.66 6.19
C ASP A 116 6.10 -19.39 4.97
N GLU A 117 6.02 -20.35 4.06
CA GLU A 117 5.29 -20.22 2.78
C GLU A 117 3.77 -20.06 2.96
N ARG A 118 3.23 -20.37 4.12
CA ARG A 118 1.80 -20.16 4.44
C ARG A 118 1.46 -18.72 4.73
N ILE A 119 2.46 -17.90 5.08
CA ILE A 119 2.31 -16.45 5.28
C ILE A 119 2.23 -15.78 3.92
N VAL A 120 1.27 -14.89 3.75
CA VAL A 120 1.23 -13.98 2.60
C VAL A 120 2.03 -12.73 2.93
N LEU A 121 3.05 -12.43 2.16
CA LEU A 121 3.82 -11.19 2.25
C LEU A 121 3.35 -10.22 1.16
N VAL A 122 2.99 -9.02 1.56
CA VAL A 122 2.77 -7.91 0.63
C VAL A 122 3.71 -6.77 1.00
N ALA A 123 4.48 -6.30 0.04
CA ALA A 123 5.26 -5.08 0.20
C ALA A 123 4.69 -3.97 -0.69
N THR A 124 4.77 -2.72 -0.24
CA THR A 124 4.39 -1.55 -1.04
C THR A 124 5.59 -0.66 -1.31
N THR A 125 5.66 -0.08 -2.50
CA THR A 125 6.71 0.87 -2.90
C THR A 125 6.13 2.01 -3.73
N ASN A 126 6.66 3.20 -3.52
CA ASN A 126 6.41 4.36 -4.39
C ASN A 126 7.56 4.60 -5.39
N LEU A 127 8.70 3.91 -5.22
CA LEU A 127 9.96 4.17 -5.91
C LEU A 127 10.50 2.92 -6.64
N TYR A 128 9.62 2.19 -7.32
CA TYR A 128 9.95 0.91 -7.96
C TYR A 128 11.15 0.97 -8.91
N GLU A 129 11.33 2.07 -9.63
CA GLU A 129 12.44 2.25 -10.58
C GLU A 129 13.81 2.26 -9.91
N HIS A 130 13.85 2.62 -8.61
CA HIS A 130 15.07 2.67 -7.79
C HIS A 130 15.20 1.46 -6.86
N PHE A 131 14.35 0.46 -7.04
CA PHE A 131 14.30 -0.70 -6.17
C PHE A 131 15.42 -1.70 -6.49
N ASP A 132 16.05 -2.28 -5.46
CA ASP A 132 17.08 -3.29 -5.63
C ASP A 132 16.55 -4.50 -6.43
N LYS A 133 17.24 -4.84 -7.53
CA LYS A 133 16.83 -5.94 -8.43
C LYS A 133 16.85 -7.31 -7.76
N ALA A 134 17.75 -7.52 -6.77
CA ALA A 134 17.78 -8.77 -6.03
C ALA A 134 16.54 -8.92 -5.15
N LEU A 135 16.04 -7.80 -4.59
CA LEU A 135 14.83 -7.80 -3.80
C LEU A 135 13.58 -8.01 -4.68
N ILE A 136 13.51 -7.39 -5.85
CA ILE A 136 12.43 -7.60 -6.82
C ILE A 136 12.25 -9.10 -7.14
N ARG A 137 13.36 -9.81 -7.31
CA ARG A 137 13.35 -11.26 -7.64
C ARG A 137 12.81 -12.16 -6.54
N ARG A 138 12.61 -11.66 -5.31
CA ARG A 138 12.00 -12.41 -4.20
C ARG A 138 10.49 -12.30 -4.15
N PHE A 139 9.94 -11.42 -4.97
CA PHE A 139 8.48 -11.34 -5.11
C PHE A 139 8.01 -12.20 -6.27
N ASP A 140 6.99 -12.99 -6.02
CA ASP A 140 6.39 -13.89 -7.01
C ASP A 140 5.58 -13.11 -8.05
N SER A 141 5.04 -11.95 -7.66
CA SER A 141 4.25 -11.12 -8.55
C SER A 141 4.36 -9.64 -8.18
N ILE A 142 4.38 -8.79 -9.22
CA ILE A 142 4.42 -7.33 -9.10
C ILE A 142 3.11 -6.78 -9.64
N ILE A 143 2.42 -6.00 -8.81
CA ILE A 143 1.13 -5.39 -9.14
C ILE A 143 1.32 -3.88 -9.31
N ASP A 144 1.02 -3.38 -10.50
CA ASP A 144 1.10 -1.96 -10.82
C ASP A 144 -0.21 -1.24 -10.50
N PHE A 145 -0.15 -0.29 -9.59
CA PHE A 145 -1.27 0.55 -9.15
C PHE A 145 -1.36 1.89 -9.90
N ASN A 146 -0.54 2.13 -10.92
CA ASN A 146 -0.63 3.34 -11.74
C ASN A 146 -1.65 3.23 -12.89
N ARG A 147 -2.27 2.07 -13.08
CA ARG A 147 -3.11 1.73 -14.24
C ARG A 147 -4.56 2.18 -14.11
N TYR A 148 -4.79 3.41 -13.64
CA TYR A 148 -6.13 4.00 -13.63
C TYR A 148 -6.42 4.69 -14.96
N SER A 149 -7.51 4.32 -15.61
CA SER A 149 -8.09 5.13 -16.68
C SER A 149 -8.81 6.36 -16.10
N GLN A 150 -9.05 7.39 -16.91
CA GLN A 150 -9.87 8.52 -16.49
C GLN A 150 -11.29 8.11 -16.11
N SER A 151 -11.82 7.05 -16.75
CA SER A 151 -13.12 6.47 -16.39
C SER A 151 -13.09 5.87 -14.99
N ASP A 152 -12.06 5.07 -14.66
CA ASP A 152 -11.93 4.47 -13.33
C ASP A 152 -11.86 5.55 -12.23
N LEU A 153 -11.09 6.62 -12.49
CA LEU A 153 -10.97 7.75 -11.56
C LEU A 153 -12.28 8.51 -11.41
N MET A 154 -13.07 8.62 -12.47
CA MET A 154 -14.40 9.22 -12.41
C MET A 154 -15.35 8.36 -11.54
N ASP A 155 -15.37 7.06 -11.75
CA ASP A 155 -16.21 6.13 -10.96
C ASP A 155 -15.81 6.14 -9.47
N ILE A 156 -14.51 6.14 -9.17
CA ILE A 156 -13.99 6.29 -7.81
C ILE A 156 -14.40 7.64 -7.21
N SER A 157 -14.40 8.72 -8.00
CA SER A 157 -14.82 10.04 -7.53
C SER A 157 -16.30 10.07 -7.12
N GLU A 158 -17.16 9.38 -7.85
CA GLU A 158 -18.57 9.23 -7.51
C GLU A 158 -18.80 8.41 -6.23
N GLU A 159 -18.03 7.35 -6.04
CA GLU A 159 -18.06 6.60 -4.78
C GLU A 159 -17.68 7.47 -3.58
N TYR A 160 -16.61 8.29 -3.71
CA TYR A 160 -16.24 9.22 -2.66
C TYR A 160 -17.30 10.28 -2.42
N LEU A 161 -17.89 10.84 -3.48
CA LEU A 161 -19.01 11.76 -3.35
C LEU A 161 -20.14 11.13 -2.54
N ASN A 162 -20.57 9.92 -2.91
CA ASN A 162 -21.65 9.21 -2.22
C ASN A 162 -21.33 8.99 -0.73
N LYS A 163 -20.13 8.46 -0.42
CA LYS A 163 -19.69 8.24 0.96
C LYS A 163 -19.70 9.53 1.79
N PHE A 164 -19.25 10.65 1.21
CA PHE A 164 -19.22 11.92 1.93
C PHE A 164 -20.58 12.57 2.06
N LEU A 165 -21.45 12.50 1.05
CA LEU A 165 -22.81 13.01 1.14
C LEU A 165 -23.58 12.30 2.26
N THR A 166 -23.48 10.97 2.34
CA THR A 166 -24.05 10.20 3.45
C THR A 166 -23.47 10.61 4.80
N LYS A 167 -22.13 10.75 4.88
CA LYS A 167 -21.44 11.11 6.12
C LYS A 167 -21.80 12.51 6.64
N PHE A 168 -22.03 13.47 5.73
CA PHE A 168 -22.36 14.86 6.05
C PHE A 168 -23.86 15.14 6.05
N ASN A 169 -24.69 14.12 5.86
CA ASN A 169 -26.17 14.23 5.82
C ASN A 169 -26.68 15.25 4.78
N LEU A 170 -26.01 15.35 3.64
CA LEU A 170 -26.33 16.26 2.56
C LEU A 170 -27.36 15.62 1.60
N ALA A 171 -28.50 16.26 1.42
CA ALA A 171 -29.74 15.64 0.90
C ALA A 171 -29.84 15.51 -0.63
N LYS A 172 -29.05 16.20 -1.45
CA LYS A 172 -29.20 16.14 -2.91
C LYS A 172 -27.87 15.98 -3.64
N LYS A 173 -27.88 15.03 -4.59
CA LYS A 173 -26.77 14.74 -5.47
C LYS A 173 -27.21 14.93 -6.92
N ASP A 174 -26.58 15.87 -7.63
CA ASP A 174 -26.64 15.93 -9.08
C ASP A 174 -25.36 15.30 -9.65
N ILE A 175 -25.45 14.01 -9.98
CA ILE A 175 -24.31 13.27 -10.55
C ILE A 175 -23.89 13.85 -11.89
N ARG A 176 -24.82 14.35 -12.70
CA ARG A 176 -24.52 14.90 -14.03
C ARG A 176 -23.68 16.17 -13.89
N LEU A 177 -24.08 17.05 -12.97
CA LEU A 177 -23.32 18.25 -12.66
C LEU A 177 -21.96 17.92 -12.07
N PHE A 178 -21.90 16.95 -11.14
CA PHE A 178 -20.64 16.50 -10.55
C PHE A 178 -19.68 15.98 -11.63
N ARG A 179 -20.12 15.09 -12.53
CA ARG A 179 -19.29 14.60 -13.65
C ARG A 179 -18.76 15.74 -14.52
N LYS A 180 -19.59 16.71 -14.86
CA LYS A 180 -19.16 17.89 -15.64
C LYS A 180 -18.05 18.68 -14.91
N ILE A 181 -18.21 18.90 -13.60
CA ILE A 181 -17.19 19.59 -12.79
C ILE A 181 -15.88 18.79 -12.75
N MET A 182 -15.97 17.47 -12.55
CA MET A 182 -14.78 16.62 -12.50
C MET A 182 -14.07 16.56 -13.85
N MET A 183 -14.79 16.58 -14.98
CA MET A 183 -14.19 16.64 -16.32
C MET A 183 -13.35 17.91 -16.56
N LEU A 184 -13.67 19.02 -15.89
CA LEU A 184 -12.87 20.26 -15.96
C LEU A 184 -11.52 20.14 -15.26
N LEU A 185 -11.36 19.12 -14.41
CA LEU A 185 -10.12 18.84 -13.67
C LEU A 185 -9.22 17.81 -14.36
N SER A 186 -9.44 17.55 -15.66
CA SER A 186 -8.66 16.56 -16.41
C SER A 186 -7.19 17.00 -16.58
N PRO A 187 -6.21 16.12 -16.33
CA PRO A 187 -6.36 14.75 -15.83
C PRO A 187 -6.75 14.69 -14.36
N LEU A 188 -7.61 13.73 -14.02
CA LEU A 188 -8.00 13.49 -12.64
C LEU A 188 -6.82 12.96 -11.82
N PRO A 189 -6.64 13.41 -10.58
CA PRO A 189 -5.58 12.92 -9.71
C PRO A 189 -5.87 11.49 -9.22
N TYR A 190 -4.86 10.83 -8.66
CA TYR A 190 -5.01 9.50 -8.08
C TYR A 190 -6.00 9.47 -6.89
N PRO A 191 -6.54 8.29 -6.54
CA PRO A 191 -7.63 8.15 -5.58
C PRO A 191 -7.43 8.85 -4.23
N GLY A 192 -6.20 8.90 -3.73
CA GLY A 192 -5.88 9.58 -2.47
C GLY A 192 -6.12 11.09 -2.52
N ASP A 193 -5.59 11.75 -3.55
CA ASP A 193 -5.75 13.18 -3.75
C ASP A 193 -7.18 13.52 -4.16
N LEU A 194 -7.80 12.67 -4.99
CA LEU A 194 -9.19 12.78 -5.39
C LEU A 194 -10.12 12.76 -4.17
N LYS A 195 -9.90 11.85 -3.23
CA LYS A 195 -10.62 11.79 -1.95
C LYS A 195 -10.50 13.09 -1.15
N ASN A 196 -9.26 13.62 -1.04
CA ASN A 196 -8.99 14.85 -0.30
C ASN A 196 -9.66 16.06 -0.95
N LEU A 197 -9.58 16.16 -2.28
CA LEU A 197 -10.19 17.21 -3.08
C LEU A 197 -11.72 17.23 -2.89
N ILE A 198 -12.40 16.12 -3.03
CA ILE A 198 -13.85 16.00 -2.86
C ILE A 198 -14.26 16.34 -1.42
N LYS A 199 -13.56 15.78 -0.43
CA LYS A 199 -13.81 16.06 0.99
C LYS A 199 -13.68 17.53 1.34
N MET A 200 -12.64 18.21 0.80
CA MET A 200 -12.41 19.63 1.02
C MET A 200 -13.53 20.47 0.43
N LYS A 201 -13.93 20.21 -0.82
CA LYS A 201 -15.01 20.94 -1.50
C LYS A 201 -16.35 20.82 -0.77
N LEU A 202 -16.69 19.61 -0.33
CA LEU A 202 -17.95 19.40 0.41
C LEU A 202 -17.94 20.06 1.79
N LYS A 203 -16.79 20.11 2.48
CA LYS A 203 -16.68 20.84 3.75
C LYS A 203 -16.89 22.36 3.59
N LEU A 204 -16.39 22.95 2.50
CA LEU A 204 -16.58 24.36 2.20
C LEU A 204 -18.06 24.70 1.94
N LEU A 205 -18.76 23.81 1.21
CA LEU A 205 -20.19 23.97 0.96
C LEU A 205 -21.03 23.91 2.25
N ASN A 206 -20.66 23.00 3.17
CA ASN A 206 -21.37 22.87 4.45
C ASN A 206 -21.19 24.11 5.35
N LYS A 207 -19.98 24.69 5.39
CA LYS A 207 -19.71 25.91 6.16
C LYS A 207 -20.46 27.15 5.66
N ASN A 208 -20.79 27.22 4.37
CA ASN A 208 -21.56 28.33 3.82
C ASN A 208 -23.05 28.20 4.15
N ASN A 209 -23.58 26.98 4.19
CA ASN A 209 -24.98 26.73 4.62
C ASN A 209 -25.25 27.01 6.11
N ASP A 210 -24.23 26.94 6.96
CA ASP A 210 -24.35 27.26 8.41
C ASP A 210 -24.23 28.78 8.69
N LYS A 211 -23.80 29.59 7.71
CA LYS A 211 -23.73 31.05 7.84
C LYS A 211 -24.97 31.77 7.35
N ASP A 212 -25.81 31.08 6.59
CA ASP A 212 -27.06 31.61 6.02
C ASP A 212 -28.30 31.19 6.86
N LYS A 213 -28.08 30.62 8.05
CA LYS A 213 -29.08 30.37 9.10
C LYS A 213 -28.85 31.29 10.30
#